data_38f6317352a955af9408aef8671be477
#
_entry.id   38f6317352a955af9408aef8671be477
#
_cell.length_a   1.000
_cell.length_b   1.000
_cell.length_c   1.000
_cell.angle_alpha   90.00
_cell.angle_beta   90.00
_cell.angle_gamma   90.00
#
_symmetry.space_group_name_H-M   'P 1'
#
loop_
_entity.id
_entity.type
_entity.pdbx_description
1 polymer ?
#
loop_
_entity_poly.entity_id
_entity_poly.type
_entity_poly.pdbx_seq_one_letter_code
_entity_poly.pdbx_strand_id
1 'polypeptide(L)'
;TLGSSTVICSDKTGTLTQNKMTVEKVFCNDTTSDIERAETNEDFRKLIYDCMLCNDSRVLENGEIAGDPTETALVDFALKLDYPVSIMRENPRVAEVPFDSNRKLMSTVNGKDGKYIVYTKGGLDEILRKCDSYLYKGSVRHNLSDYAEWIRTNNEHMANEALRVLAFAYKEIDHVPSKYEMENLESGLTFIGMVGMIDPPREEAKKAVEKCKHAGIKTVMITGDHKAT
;
A
#
# COMPACT_ATOMS: atom_id res chain seq x y z
N THR A 1 14.46 -39.69 11.99
CA THR A 1 13.67 -39.01 13.06
C THR A 1 12.49 -38.17 12.52
N LEU A 2 12.51 -37.69 11.27
CA LEU A 2 11.35 -37.02 10.67
C LEU A 2 10.13 -37.95 10.47
N GLY A 3 10.37 -39.24 10.26
CA GLY A 3 9.31 -40.24 10.04
C GLY A 3 8.47 -40.61 11.29
N SER A 4 8.78 -40.08 12.47
CA SER A 4 7.99 -40.28 13.70
C SER A 4 7.31 -38.99 14.19
N SER A 5 7.40 -37.90 13.44
CA SER A 5 6.76 -36.63 13.81
C SER A 5 5.25 -36.65 13.53
N THR A 6 4.44 -36.28 14.52
CA THR A 6 2.97 -36.18 14.41
C THR A 6 2.52 -34.76 14.21
N VAL A 7 3.40 -33.78 14.49
CA VAL A 7 3.12 -32.33 14.35
C VAL A 7 4.34 -31.65 13.74
N ILE A 8 4.10 -30.78 12.76
CA ILE A 8 5.10 -29.86 12.19
C ILE A 8 4.63 -28.45 12.45
N CYS A 9 5.47 -27.67 13.16
CA CYS A 9 5.27 -26.23 13.36
C CYS A 9 6.12 -25.48 12.33
N SER A 10 5.50 -24.58 11.56
CA SER A 10 6.17 -23.78 10.54
C SER A 10 5.94 -22.29 10.79
N ASP A 11 6.99 -21.50 10.65
CA ASP A 11 6.85 -20.05 10.61
C ASP A 11 6.08 -19.62 9.33
N LYS A 12 5.31 -18.55 9.43
CA LYS A 12 4.58 -17.97 8.29
C LYS A 12 5.53 -17.24 7.36
N THR A 13 6.17 -16.18 7.86
CA THR A 13 6.89 -15.21 7.04
C THR A 13 8.24 -15.77 6.55
N GLY A 14 8.42 -15.77 5.22
CA GLY A 14 9.66 -16.25 4.59
C GLY A 14 9.81 -17.78 4.54
N THR A 15 8.98 -18.54 5.28
CA THR A 15 8.96 -20.01 5.23
C THR A 15 7.76 -20.51 4.42
N LEU A 16 6.56 -20.24 4.87
CA LEU A 16 5.33 -20.57 4.13
C LEU A 16 5.02 -19.53 3.05
N THR A 17 5.44 -18.30 3.24
CA THR A 17 5.29 -17.20 2.31
C THR A 17 6.62 -16.83 1.65
N GLN A 18 6.57 -16.01 0.60
CA GLN A 18 7.73 -15.62 -0.19
C GLN A 18 8.58 -14.53 0.50
N ASN A 19 8.09 -13.93 1.59
CA ASN A 19 8.66 -12.72 2.20
C ASN A 19 8.79 -11.55 1.19
N LYS A 20 7.84 -11.48 0.28
CA LYS A 20 7.75 -10.45 -0.75
C LYS A 20 6.31 -9.94 -0.80
N MET A 21 6.08 -8.75 -0.29
CA MET A 21 4.77 -8.11 -0.42
C MET A 21 4.44 -7.88 -1.90
N THR A 22 3.19 -8.11 -2.27
CA THR A 22 2.69 -7.91 -3.63
C THR A 22 1.33 -7.22 -3.55
N VAL A 23 1.10 -6.20 -4.36
CA VAL A 23 -0.23 -5.58 -4.50
C VAL A 23 -1.10 -6.52 -5.30
N GLU A 24 -2.31 -6.79 -4.82
CA GLU A 24 -3.29 -7.69 -5.44
C GLU A 24 -4.56 -6.95 -5.85
N LYS A 25 -4.97 -5.96 -5.05
CA LYS A 25 -6.21 -5.20 -5.27
C LYS A 25 -6.01 -3.70 -5.13
N VAL A 26 -6.84 -2.98 -5.84
CA VAL A 26 -6.91 -1.52 -5.79
C VAL A 26 -8.36 -1.09 -5.59
N PHE A 27 -8.59 -0.11 -4.71
CA PHE A 27 -9.83 0.64 -4.63
C PHE A 27 -9.59 2.05 -5.16
N CYS A 28 -10.27 2.40 -6.24
CA CYS A 28 -10.24 3.73 -6.84
C CYS A 28 -11.59 3.99 -7.54
N ASN A 29 -12.12 5.20 -7.48
CA ASN A 29 -13.37 5.56 -8.15
C ASN A 29 -14.55 4.62 -7.83
N ASP A 30 -14.84 4.40 -6.54
CA ASP A 30 -15.91 3.52 -6.04
C ASP A 30 -15.76 2.02 -6.31
N THR A 31 -14.69 1.61 -6.96
CA THR A 31 -14.54 0.24 -7.41
C THR A 31 -13.31 -0.41 -6.80
N THR A 32 -13.50 -1.57 -6.17
CA THR A 32 -12.41 -2.49 -5.84
C THR A 32 -12.23 -3.45 -7.00
N SER A 33 -11.02 -3.54 -7.52
CA SER A 33 -10.66 -4.42 -8.63
C SER A 33 -9.31 -5.11 -8.38
N ASP A 34 -9.16 -6.29 -8.98
CA ASP A 34 -7.85 -6.89 -9.16
C ASP A 34 -7.00 -6.00 -10.07
N ILE A 35 -5.69 -6.01 -9.91
CA ILE A 35 -4.75 -5.13 -10.64
C ILE A 35 -4.95 -5.22 -12.16
N GLU A 36 -5.17 -6.44 -12.68
CA GLU A 36 -5.33 -6.71 -14.11
C GLU A 36 -6.61 -6.06 -14.71
N ARG A 37 -7.55 -5.67 -13.86
CA ARG A 37 -8.85 -5.09 -14.23
C ARG A 37 -9.00 -3.64 -13.81
N ALA A 38 -7.96 -3.06 -13.19
CA ALA A 38 -8.01 -1.68 -12.74
C ALA A 38 -8.12 -0.72 -13.94
N GLU A 39 -9.08 0.19 -13.86
CA GLU A 39 -9.23 1.24 -14.87
C GLU A 39 -8.07 2.23 -14.80
N THR A 40 -7.30 2.36 -15.86
CA THR A 40 -6.21 3.33 -15.98
C THR A 40 -6.76 4.69 -16.39
N ASN A 41 -7.24 5.45 -15.43
CA ASN A 41 -7.69 6.82 -15.61
C ASN A 41 -6.80 7.82 -14.84
N GLU A 42 -7.14 9.11 -14.89
CA GLU A 42 -6.37 10.18 -14.23
C GLU A 42 -6.29 10.00 -12.71
N ASP A 43 -7.37 9.56 -12.06
CA ASP A 43 -7.41 9.34 -10.61
C ASP A 43 -6.54 8.16 -10.22
N PHE A 44 -6.58 7.08 -10.99
CA PHE A 44 -5.71 5.93 -10.82
C PHE A 44 -4.24 6.33 -11.03
N ARG A 45 -3.95 7.19 -12.02
CA ARG A 45 -2.60 7.70 -12.20
C ARG A 45 -2.10 8.48 -10.98
N LYS A 46 -2.94 9.30 -10.34
CA LYS A 46 -2.58 9.99 -9.09
C LYS A 46 -2.28 9.01 -7.96
N LEU A 47 -3.05 7.92 -7.85
CA LEU A 47 -2.76 6.85 -6.88
C LEU A 47 -1.40 6.21 -7.13
N ILE A 48 -1.06 5.89 -8.38
CA ILE A 48 0.25 5.33 -8.76
C ILE A 48 1.39 6.32 -8.44
N TYR A 49 1.19 7.61 -8.70
CA TYR A 49 2.18 8.64 -8.36
C TYR A 49 2.42 8.70 -6.85
N ASP A 50 1.37 8.60 -6.02
CA ASP A 50 1.52 8.54 -4.57
C ASP A 50 2.29 7.26 -4.16
N CYS A 51 1.95 6.10 -4.71
CA CYS A 51 2.70 4.85 -4.48
C CYS A 51 4.20 4.97 -4.76
N MET A 52 4.58 5.71 -5.81
CA MET A 52 5.98 5.87 -6.21
C MET A 52 6.70 7.00 -5.46
N LEU A 53 6.02 8.12 -5.21
CA LEU A 53 6.63 9.37 -4.75
C LEU A 53 6.64 9.48 -3.22
N CYS A 54 5.58 9.02 -2.54
CA CYS A 54 5.56 8.86 -1.09
C CYS A 54 6.19 7.51 -0.70
N ASN A 55 7.49 7.34 -0.98
CA ASN A 55 8.15 6.04 -0.91
C ASN A 55 9.66 6.20 -0.71
N ASP A 56 10.28 5.42 0.18
CA ASP A 56 11.72 5.46 0.46
C ASP A 56 12.50 4.38 -0.29
N SER A 57 11.81 3.53 -1.06
CA SER A 57 12.46 2.50 -1.87
C SER A 57 13.27 3.10 -3.02
N ARG A 58 14.30 2.38 -3.42
CA ARG A 58 15.20 2.77 -4.52
C ARG A 58 15.22 1.69 -5.59
N VAL A 59 15.08 2.09 -6.83
CA VAL A 59 15.30 1.20 -7.97
C VAL A 59 16.78 1.25 -8.33
N LEU A 60 17.44 0.09 -8.24
CA LEU A 60 18.87 -0.07 -8.52
C LEU A 60 19.11 -0.17 -10.03
N GLU A 61 20.37 -0.02 -10.46
CA GLU A 61 20.76 -0.11 -11.88
C GLU A 61 20.45 -1.47 -12.52
N ASN A 62 20.46 -2.54 -11.73
CA ASN A 62 20.10 -3.89 -12.18
C ASN A 62 18.59 -4.13 -12.27
N GLY A 63 17.75 -3.11 -11.95
CA GLY A 63 16.31 -3.20 -11.95
C GLY A 63 15.69 -3.74 -10.65
N GLU A 64 16.50 -4.15 -9.65
CA GLU A 64 16.00 -4.55 -8.35
C GLU A 64 15.49 -3.33 -7.55
N ILE A 65 14.49 -3.57 -6.72
CA ILE A 65 13.93 -2.55 -5.83
C ILE A 65 14.39 -2.86 -4.40
N ALA A 66 15.11 -1.92 -3.80
CA ALA A 66 15.61 -2.01 -2.42
C ALA A 66 14.82 -1.10 -1.49
N GLY A 67 14.41 -1.62 -0.33
CA GLY A 67 13.65 -0.87 0.68
C GLY A 67 12.80 -1.79 1.56
N ASP A 68 11.89 -1.19 2.33
CA ASP A 68 10.88 -1.93 3.10
C ASP A 68 9.98 -2.76 2.18
N PRO A 69 9.63 -4.01 2.52
CA PRO A 69 8.79 -4.86 1.67
C PRO A 69 7.44 -4.24 1.26
N THR A 70 6.83 -3.46 2.14
CA THR A 70 5.57 -2.75 1.83
C THR A 70 5.78 -1.68 0.77
N GLU A 71 6.88 -0.93 0.87
CA GLU A 71 7.21 0.14 -0.05
C GLU A 71 7.71 -0.37 -1.40
N THR A 72 8.55 -1.41 -1.39
CA THR A 72 9.02 -2.05 -2.63
C THR A 72 7.86 -2.63 -3.43
N ALA A 73 6.82 -3.17 -2.75
CA ALA A 73 5.61 -3.66 -3.41
C ALA A 73 4.86 -2.57 -4.18
N LEU A 74 4.80 -1.34 -3.64
CA LEU A 74 4.14 -0.21 -4.30
C LEU A 74 4.88 0.23 -5.57
N VAL A 75 6.21 0.25 -5.53
CA VAL A 75 7.03 0.57 -6.71
C VAL A 75 6.95 -0.56 -7.75
N ASP A 76 7.07 -1.82 -7.32
CA ASP A 76 6.93 -3.00 -8.20
C ASP A 76 5.56 -3.01 -8.92
N PHE A 77 4.50 -2.66 -8.18
CA PHE A 77 3.17 -2.49 -8.72
C PHE A 77 3.10 -1.44 -9.84
N ALA A 78 3.67 -0.26 -9.61
CA ALA A 78 3.70 0.80 -10.61
C ALA A 78 4.50 0.38 -11.87
N LEU A 79 5.66 -0.26 -11.67
CA LEU A 79 6.51 -0.73 -12.78
C LEU A 79 5.83 -1.82 -13.61
N LYS A 80 5.06 -2.73 -12.99
CA LYS A 80 4.27 -3.75 -13.69
C LYS A 80 3.14 -3.17 -14.56
N LEU A 81 2.72 -1.96 -14.27
CA LEU A 81 1.74 -1.19 -15.05
C LEU A 81 2.42 -0.23 -16.04
N ASP A 82 3.70 -0.46 -16.36
CA ASP A 82 4.50 0.31 -17.31
C ASP A 82 4.72 1.79 -16.91
N TYR A 83 4.55 2.16 -15.64
CA TYR A 83 4.93 3.48 -15.16
C TYR A 83 6.45 3.58 -15.03
N PRO A 84 7.11 4.52 -15.70
CA PRO A 84 8.57 4.57 -15.74
C PRO A 84 9.18 5.08 -14.43
N VAL A 85 10.35 4.55 -14.07
CA VAL A 85 11.14 5.00 -12.90
C VAL A 85 11.48 6.51 -12.99
N SER A 86 11.50 7.08 -14.19
CA SER A 86 11.76 8.52 -14.40
C SER A 86 10.80 9.41 -13.65
N ILE A 87 9.57 8.96 -13.34
CA ILE A 87 8.58 9.68 -12.51
C ILE A 87 9.20 10.15 -11.20
N MET A 88 9.96 9.28 -10.51
CA MET A 88 10.60 9.62 -9.24
C MET A 88 11.67 10.71 -9.40
N ARG A 89 12.37 10.74 -10.52
CA ARG A 89 13.41 11.76 -10.82
C ARG A 89 12.82 13.07 -11.33
N GLU A 90 11.73 12.99 -12.10
CA GLU A 90 11.04 14.14 -12.66
C GLU A 90 10.22 14.93 -11.63
N ASN A 91 9.88 14.27 -10.50
CA ASN A 91 9.13 14.85 -9.40
C ASN A 91 9.94 14.77 -8.09
N PRO A 92 11.03 15.54 -7.95
CA PRO A 92 11.92 15.43 -6.82
C PRO A 92 11.20 15.74 -5.50
N ARG A 93 11.53 14.98 -4.47
CA ARG A 93 11.10 15.24 -3.10
C ARG A 93 11.82 16.47 -2.58
N VAL A 94 11.06 17.48 -2.17
CA VAL A 94 11.59 18.76 -1.64
C VAL A 94 11.38 18.89 -0.12
N ALA A 95 10.43 18.16 0.45
CA ALA A 95 10.21 18.04 1.90
C ALA A 95 9.53 16.71 2.22
N GLU A 96 9.56 16.32 3.50
CA GLU A 96 8.90 15.10 3.96
C GLU A 96 8.50 15.17 5.43
N VAL A 97 7.47 14.42 5.80
CA VAL A 97 7.17 13.99 7.17
C VAL A 97 7.35 12.48 7.18
N PRO A 98 8.46 11.98 7.77
CA PRO A 98 8.77 10.54 7.75
C PRO A 98 7.67 9.71 8.41
N PHE A 99 7.62 8.41 8.08
CA PHE A 99 6.71 7.50 8.74
C PHE A 99 6.92 7.50 10.26
N ASP A 100 5.81 7.58 10.98
CA ASP A 100 5.78 7.44 12.44
C ASP A 100 4.69 6.44 12.84
N SER A 101 5.05 5.46 13.67
CA SER A 101 4.16 4.37 14.06
C SER A 101 2.97 4.81 14.93
N ASN A 102 3.07 5.95 15.64
CA ASN A 102 1.96 6.48 16.42
C ASN A 102 0.96 7.22 15.52
N ARG A 103 1.47 7.96 14.52
CA ARG A 103 0.64 8.61 13.50
C ARG A 103 0.13 7.64 12.44
N LYS A 104 0.90 6.57 12.15
CA LYS A 104 0.69 5.60 11.08
C LYS A 104 0.57 6.24 9.69
N LEU A 105 1.25 7.34 9.49
CA LEU A 105 1.28 8.15 8.27
C LEU A 105 2.71 8.45 7.86
N MET A 106 2.90 8.60 6.55
CA MET A 106 4.07 9.18 5.91
C MET A 106 3.60 10.18 4.87
N SER A 107 4.31 11.30 4.75
CA SER A 107 4.00 12.31 3.74
C SER A 107 5.26 12.81 3.06
N THR A 108 5.18 13.05 1.75
CA THR A 108 6.24 13.70 0.97
C THR A 108 5.68 14.89 0.23
N VAL A 109 6.51 15.89 0.03
CA VAL A 109 6.23 17.02 -0.86
C VAL A 109 7.08 16.86 -2.10
N ASN A 110 6.46 16.72 -3.24
CA ASN A 110 7.14 16.54 -4.51
C ASN A 110 6.85 17.74 -5.43
N GLY A 111 7.89 18.28 -6.06
CA GLY A 111 7.80 19.47 -6.92
C GLY A 111 8.08 19.14 -8.37
N LYS A 112 7.30 19.74 -9.28
CA LYS A 112 7.55 19.74 -10.72
C LYS A 112 7.03 21.04 -11.32
N ASP A 113 7.86 21.72 -12.11
CA ASP A 113 7.49 22.92 -12.87
C ASP A 113 6.87 24.03 -12.01
N GLY A 114 7.37 24.22 -10.77
CA GLY A 114 6.88 25.24 -9.84
C GLY A 114 5.56 24.91 -9.15
N LYS A 115 5.02 23.69 -9.34
CA LYS A 115 3.87 23.15 -8.63
C LYS A 115 4.35 22.14 -7.60
N TYR A 116 3.67 22.06 -6.48
CA TYR A 116 3.99 21.15 -5.40
C TYR A 116 2.79 20.32 -5.00
N ILE A 117 3.01 19.03 -4.82
CA ILE A 117 1.98 18.11 -4.39
C ILE A 117 2.47 17.40 -3.13
N VAL A 118 1.63 17.40 -2.11
CA VAL A 118 1.79 16.58 -0.92
C VAL A 118 1.13 15.25 -1.22
N TYR A 119 1.88 14.17 -1.12
CA TYR A 119 1.40 12.80 -1.15
C TYR A 119 1.47 12.21 0.25
N THR A 120 0.42 11.53 0.67
CA THR A 120 0.33 10.96 2.02
C THR A 120 -0.21 9.54 1.93
N LYS A 121 0.51 8.59 2.54
CA LYS A 121 0.08 7.21 2.68
C LYS A 121 -0.01 6.78 4.13
N GLY A 122 -0.88 5.81 4.42
CA GLY A 122 -0.97 5.25 5.77
C GLY A 122 -2.19 4.40 6.04
N GLY A 123 -2.50 4.22 7.32
CA GLY A 123 -3.71 3.52 7.76
C GLY A 123 -4.97 4.26 7.35
N LEU A 124 -6.01 3.52 6.94
CA LEU A 124 -7.23 4.14 6.42
C LEU A 124 -7.85 5.14 7.40
N ASP A 125 -8.01 4.77 8.67
CA ASP A 125 -8.68 5.63 9.64
C ASP A 125 -7.89 6.91 9.91
N GLU A 126 -6.56 6.84 9.87
CA GLU A 126 -5.67 7.99 10.00
C GLU A 126 -5.78 8.90 8.78
N ILE A 127 -5.77 8.35 7.59
CA ILE A 127 -5.96 9.09 6.33
C ILE A 127 -7.32 9.79 6.31
N LEU A 128 -8.41 9.08 6.60
CA LEU A 128 -9.76 9.66 6.56
C LEU A 128 -9.93 10.81 7.55
N ARG A 129 -9.26 10.75 8.73
CA ARG A 129 -9.27 11.86 9.70
C ARG A 129 -8.56 13.12 9.20
N LYS A 130 -7.67 13.00 8.22
CA LYS A 130 -6.89 14.09 7.62
C LYS A 130 -7.48 14.63 6.32
N CYS A 131 -8.45 13.91 5.76
CA CYS A 131 -9.14 14.28 4.54
C CYS A 131 -10.45 15.03 4.83
N ASP A 132 -10.75 16.00 4.00
CA ASP A 132 -12.05 16.69 3.93
C ASP A 132 -12.78 16.45 2.61
N SER A 133 -12.10 15.81 1.67
CA SER A 133 -12.59 15.56 0.31
C SER A 133 -12.06 14.21 -0.22
N TYR A 134 -12.62 13.78 -1.33
CA TYR A 134 -12.18 12.60 -2.07
C TYR A 134 -12.19 12.85 -3.58
N LEU A 135 -11.33 12.14 -4.27
CA LEU A 135 -11.22 12.20 -5.73
C LEU A 135 -12.18 11.19 -6.35
N TYR A 136 -12.97 11.64 -7.31
CA TYR A 136 -13.93 10.79 -8.01
C TYR A 136 -14.13 11.25 -9.46
N LYS A 137 -13.74 10.40 -10.39
CA LYS A 137 -13.86 10.61 -11.85
C LYS A 137 -13.32 11.98 -12.28
N GLY A 138 -12.09 12.28 -11.88
CA GLY A 138 -11.39 13.51 -12.21
C GLY A 138 -11.82 14.75 -11.43
N SER A 139 -12.73 14.61 -10.46
CA SER A 139 -13.27 15.73 -9.70
C SER A 139 -13.09 15.55 -8.19
N VAL A 140 -12.69 16.61 -7.50
CA VAL A 140 -12.66 16.63 -6.03
C VAL A 140 -14.08 16.82 -5.50
N ARG A 141 -14.50 15.97 -4.58
CA ARG A 141 -15.80 15.97 -3.91
C ARG A 141 -15.63 16.28 -2.43
N HIS A 142 -16.40 17.22 -1.89
CA HIS A 142 -16.28 17.71 -0.51
C HIS A 142 -17.27 17.08 0.48
N ASN A 143 -17.97 16.02 0.13
CA ASN A 143 -18.87 15.27 0.99
C ASN A 143 -18.29 13.94 1.46
N LEU A 144 -17.04 13.96 1.92
CA LEU A 144 -16.33 12.75 2.35
C LEU A 144 -17.06 11.99 3.47
N SER A 145 -17.75 12.70 4.38
CA SER A 145 -18.52 12.05 5.47
C SER A 145 -19.52 11.01 4.97
N ASP A 146 -20.21 11.32 3.87
CA ASP A 146 -21.22 10.43 3.28
C ASP A 146 -20.59 9.24 2.56
N TYR A 147 -19.35 9.43 2.11
CA TYR A 147 -18.59 8.43 1.36
C TYR A 147 -17.67 7.55 2.23
N ALA A 148 -17.33 8.02 3.43
CA ALA A 148 -16.39 7.37 4.31
C ALA A 148 -16.82 5.94 4.72
N GLU A 149 -18.12 5.70 4.90
CA GLU A 149 -18.63 4.37 5.23
C GLU A 149 -18.43 3.37 4.07
N TRP A 150 -18.65 3.82 2.85
CA TRP A 150 -18.37 3.01 1.66
C TRP A 150 -16.88 2.65 1.53
N ILE A 151 -16.00 3.61 1.81
CA ILE A 151 -14.55 3.36 1.82
C ILE A 151 -14.20 2.32 2.89
N ARG A 152 -14.75 2.43 4.11
CA ARG A 152 -14.51 1.47 5.19
C ARG A 152 -15.01 0.07 4.84
N THR A 153 -16.19 -0.03 4.26
CA THR A 153 -16.74 -1.30 3.80
C THR A 153 -15.80 -2.00 2.81
N ASN A 154 -15.26 -1.27 1.84
CA ASN A 154 -14.30 -1.83 0.88
C ASN A 154 -12.97 -2.21 1.55
N ASN A 155 -12.50 -1.43 2.52
CA ASN A 155 -11.34 -1.79 3.32
C ASN A 155 -11.56 -3.10 4.11
N GLU A 156 -12.72 -3.26 4.74
CA GLU A 156 -13.08 -4.50 5.44
C GLU A 156 -13.15 -5.70 4.50
N HIS A 157 -13.68 -5.53 3.30
CA HIS A 157 -13.67 -6.57 2.28
C HIS A 157 -12.25 -7.01 1.93
N MET A 158 -11.33 -6.08 1.67
CA MET A 158 -9.94 -6.39 1.41
C MET A 158 -9.25 -7.05 2.63
N ALA A 159 -9.51 -6.56 3.83
CA ALA A 159 -8.95 -7.12 5.07
C ALA A 159 -9.46 -8.55 5.34
N ASN A 160 -10.71 -8.84 5.03
CA ASN A 160 -11.27 -10.20 5.13
C ASN A 160 -10.67 -11.19 4.12
N GLU A 161 -10.03 -10.68 3.05
CA GLU A 161 -9.22 -11.47 2.13
C GLU A 161 -7.75 -11.57 2.59
N ALA A 162 -7.47 -11.23 3.85
CA ALA A 162 -6.12 -11.19 4.44
C ALA A 162 -5.15 -10.21 3.76
N LEU A 163 -5.66 -9.18 3.08
CA LEU A 163 -4.85 -8.14 2.49
C LEU A 163 -4.45 -7.09 3.54
N ARG A 164 -3.20 -6.68 3.50
CA ARG A 164 -2.74 -5.47 4.17
C ARG A 164 -3.14 -4.27 3.33
N VAL A 165 -3.98 -3.40 3.88
CA VAL A 165 -4.48 -2.24 3.14
C VAL A 165 -3.71 -0.97 3.53
N LEU A 166 -3.28 -0.21 2.52
CA LEU A 166 -2.78 1.15 2.64
C LEU A 166 -3.71 2.11 1.91
N ALA A 167 -4.00 3.23 2.56
CA ALA A 167 -4.78 4.33 1.99
C ALA A 167 -3.86 5.46 1.55
N PHE A 168 -4.31 6.22 0.54
CA PHE A 168 -3.57 7.27 -0.14
C PHE A 168 -4.40 8.54 -0.25
N ALA A 169 -3.73 9.68 -0.04
CA ALA A 169 -4.35 10.99 -0.14
C ALA A 169 -3.33 12.03 -0.62
N TYR A 170 -3.82 13.11 -1.22
CA TYR A 170 -2.96 14.18 -1.70
C TYR A 170 -3.55 15.56 -1.42
N LYS A 171 -2.73 16.58 -1.55
CA LYS A 171 -3.17 17.97 -1.77
C LYS A 171 -2.16 18.75 -2.60
N GLU A 172 -2.64 19.73 -3.33
CA GLU A 172 -1.79 20.68 -4.05
C GLU A 172 -1.47 21.87 -3.14
N ILE A 173 -0.23 22.37 -3.21
CA ILE A 173 0.24 23.54 -2.46
C ILE A 173 1.04 24.45 -3.39
N ASP A 174 1.04 25.74 -3.10
CA ASP A 174 1.61 26.77 -3.99
C ASP A 174 3.12 26.98 -3.78
N HIS A 175 3.68 26.52 -2.67
CA HIS A 175 5.10 26.71 -2.32
C HIS A 175 5.63 25.56 -1.46
N VAL A 176 6.95 25.45 -1.35
CA VAL A 176 7.60 24.51 -0.43
C VAL A 176 7.28 24.93 1.01
N PRO A 177 6.70 24.04 1.84
CA PRO A 177 6.27 24.42 3.18
C PRO A 177 7.45 24.80 4.09
N SER A 178 7.27 25.85 4.87
CA SER A 178 8.17 26.21 5.96
C SER A 178 8.11 25.15 7.07
N LYS A 179 9.07 25.19 8.00
CA LYS A 179 9.10 24.28 9.15
C LYS A 179 7.80 24.31 9.97
N TYR A 180 7.17 25.47 10.10
CA TYR A 180 5.92 25.64 10.83
C TYR A 180 4.73 25.01 10.07
N GLU A 181 4.69 25.16 8.75
CA GLU A 181 3.64 24.59 7.89
C GLU A 181 3.73 23.07 7.82
N MET A 182 4.93 22.49 8.02
CA MET A 182 5.11 21.05 8.07
C MET A 182 4.32 20.38 9.20
N GLU A 183 4.08 21.06 10.33
CA GLU A 183 3.29 20.54 11.46
C GLU A 183 1.82 20.31 11.06
N ASN A 184 1.33 21.09 10.09
CA ASN A 184 -0.05 21.02 9.56
C ASN A 184 -0.11 20.44 8.14
N LEU A 185 0.98 19.87 7.65
CA LEU A 185 1.03 19.34 6.29
C LEU A 185 -0.05 18.28 6.03
N GLU A 186 -0.26 17.41 7.02
CA GLU A 186 -1.21 16.30 6.97
C GLU A 186 -2.63 16.75 7.40
N SER A 187 -3.17 17.76 6.74
CA SER A 187 -4.55 18.25 6.96
C SER A 187 -5.15 18.79 5.67
N GLY A 188 -6.48 18.73 5.53
CA GLY A 188 -7.15 19.18 4.31
C GLY A 188 -6.75 18.34 3.08
N LEU A 189 -6.56 17.04 3.28
CA LEU A 189 -6.17 16.14 2.20
C LEU A 189 -7.39 15.69 1.40
N THR A 190 -7.15 15.29 0.16
CA THR A 190 -8.11 14.65 -0.72
C THR A 190 -7.79 13.15 -0.79
N PHE A 191 -8.71 12.30 -0.34
CA PHE A 191 -8.56 10.85 -0.46
C PHE A 191 -8.55 10.43 -1.93
N ILE A 192 -7.61 9.55 -2.31
CA ILE A 192 -7.47 9.04 -3.69
C ILE A 192 -8.02 7.63 -3.81
N GLY A 193 -7.58 6.75 -2.92
CA GLY A 193 -7.87 5.33 -3.01
C GLY A 193 -7.09 4.50 -1.99
N MET A 194 -7.14 3.18 -2.17
CA MET A 194 -6.43 2.20 -1.35
C MET A 194 -5.79 1.14 -2.22
N VAL A 195 -4.71 0.54 -1.73
CA VAL A 195 -4.18 -0.71 -2.28
C VAL A 195 -4.19 -1.79 -1.21
N GLY A 196 -4.57 -3.00 -1.61
CA GLY A 196 -4.51 -4.21 -0.81
C GLY A 196 -3.34 -5.08 -1.27
N MET A 197 -2.48 -5.47 -0.35
CA MET A 197 -1.29 -6.25 -0.63
C MET A 197 -1.16 -7.45 0.30
N ILE A 198 -0.48 -8.49 -0.16
CA ILE A 198 -0.24 -9.72 0.59
C ILE A 198 1.19 -10.18 0.38
N ASP A 199 1.72 -10.91 1.36
CA ASP A 199 2.90 -11.74 1.17
C ASP A 199 2.42 -13.12 0.70
N PRO A 200 2.52 -13.46 -0.61
CA PRO A 200 1.89 -14.63 -1.17
C PRO A 200 2.51 -15.92 -0.63
N PRO A 201 1.71 -16.97 -0.45
CA PRO A 201 2.22 -18.28 -0.08
C PRO A 201 3.12 -18.84 -1.17
N ARG A 202 4.14 -19.60 -0.77
CA ARG A 202 4.94 -20.38 -1.71
C ARG A 202 4.11 -21.53 -2.27
N GLU A 203 4.21 -21.79 -3.55
CA GLU A 203 3.51 -22.94 -4.16
C GLU A 203 3.94 -24.29 -3.55
N GLU A 204 5.23 -24.40 -3.20
CA GLU A 204 5.77 -25.58 -2.54
C GLU A 204 5.18 -25.78 -1.15
N ALA A 205 4.87 -24.69 -0.43
CA ALA A 205 4.27 -24.76 0.90
C ALA A 205 2.90 -25.42 0.86
N LYS A 206 2.05 -25.07 -0.09
CA LYS A 206 0.74 -25.69 -0.31
C LYS A 206 0.86 -27.19 -0.52
N LYS A 207 1.74 -27.61 -1.43
CA LYS A 207 2.01 -29.02 -1.75
C LYS A 207 2.57 -29.77 -0.53
N ALA A 208 3.46 -29.13 0.26
CA ALA A 208 4.03 -29.72 1.46
C ALA A 208 2.97 -29.94 2.55
N VAL A 209 2.10 -28.95 2.80
CA VAL A 209 1.00 -29.05 3.76
C VAL A 209 0.02 -30.17 3.35
N GLU A 210 -0.32 -30.29 2.07
CA GLU A 210 -1.17 -31.36 1.56
C GLU A 210 -0.55 -32.75 1.80
N LYS A 211 0.77 -32.91 1.53
CA LYS A 211 1.48 -34.16 1.81
C LYS A 211 1.48 -34.50 3.30
N CYS A 212 1.73 -33.52 4.18
CA CYS A 212 1.65 -33.72 5.62
C CYS A 212 0.25 -34.19 6.05
N LYS A 213 -0.79 -33.56 5.53
CA LYS A 213 -2.19 -33.94 5.80
C LYS A 213 -2.49 -35.38 5.38
N HIS A 214 -2.04 -35.81 4.19
CA HIS A 214 -2.20 -37.19 3.73
C HIS A 214 -1.42 -38.20 4.58
N ALA A 215 -0.28 -37.80 5.13
CA ALA A 215 0.52 -38.61 6.04
C ALA A 215 0.00 -38.63 7.48
N GLY A 216 -1.12 -37.98 7.79
CA GLY A 216 -1.66 -37.88 9.15
C GLY A 216 -0.87 -36.93 10.07
N ILE A 217 0.01 -36.08 9.51
CA ILE A 217 0.83 -35.14 10.26
C ILE A 217 0.07 -33.82 10.36
N LYS A 218 -0.13 -33.33 11.60
CA LYS A 218 -0.73 -32.02 11.86
C LYS A 218 0.25 -30.90 11.56
N THR A 219 -0.11 -30.00 10.66
CA THR A 219 0.65 -28.75 10.44
C THR A 219 0.09 -27.62 11.28
N VAL A 220 0.97 -26.86 11.93
CA VAL A 220 0.65 -25.69 12.76
C VAL A 220 1.47 -24.51 12.24
N MET A 221 0.80 -23.43 11.88
CA MET A 221 1.47 -22.19 11.51
C MET A 221 1.74 -21.37 12.77
N ILE A 222 2.98 -20.90 12.91
CA ILE A 222 3.40 -19.97 13.96
C ILE A 222 3.64 -18.62 13.29
N THR A 223 3.10 -17.56 13.88
CA THR A 223 3.26 -16.21 13.36
C THR A 223 3.15 -15.18 14.49
N GLY A 224 3.87 -14.06 14.36
CA GLY A 224 3.71 -12.88 15.19
C GLY A 224 2.59 -11.95 14.73
N ASP A 225 1.90 -12.27 13.65
CA ASP A 225 0.80 -11.46 13.12
C ASP A 225 -0.44 -11.52 14.02
N HIS A 226 -1.26 -10.48 13.94
CA HIS A 226 -2.54 -10.46 14.63
C HIS A 226 -3.48 -11.56 14.10
N LYS A 227 -4.37 -12.07 14.98
CA LYS A 227 -5.29 -13.18 14.65
C LYS A 227 -6.15 -12.94 13.41
N ALA A 228 -6.43 -11.68 13.06
CA ALA A 228 -7.22 -11.30 11.88
C ALA A 228 -6.39 -11.28 10.57
N THR A 229 -5.07 -11.39 10.64
CA THR A 229 -4.15 -11.51 9.52
C THR A 229 -3.82 -12.99 9.27
#